data_b1062d557f325d6d0ee16d416ae5a180
#
_entry.id   b1062d557f325d6d0ee16d416ae5a180
#
_cell.length_a   1.000
_cell.length_b   1.000
_cell.length_c   1.000
_cell.angle_alpha   90.00
_cell.angle_beta   90.00
_cell.angle_gamma   90.00
#
_symmetry.space_group_name_H-M   'P 1'
#
loop_
_entity.id
_entity.type
_entity.pdbx_description
1 polymer ?
#
loop_
_entity_poly.entity_id
_entity_poly.type
_entity_poly.pdbx_seq_one_letter_code
_entity_poly.pdbx_strand_id
1 'polypeptide(L)'
;MKKKIEILAPAKNLTQGIAAINSGADAVYIGAPLYGARSNATNSVEDIAELVKYAHLYNAQVFVVINTILYDNELEPCRQLIWKLYDIGVDALIIQDMAIMEMELPPIVLHASTQTNNRDADKIKFLADAGIKRVVLARELNLHQIKEISEASDVELEFFVTGALCVSFSGNCYMSVANGERSANRGSCAQNCRLP
;
A
#
# COMPACT_ATOMS: atom_id res chain seq x y z
N MET A 1 24.91 -9.24 -9.77
CA MET A 1 23.88 -8.82 -10.78
C MET A 1 23.26 -7.52 -10.30
N LYS A 2 23.10 -6.48 -11.14
CA LYS A 2 22.32 -5.29 -10.76
C LYS A 2 20.86 -5.73 -10.54
N LYS A 3 20.27 -5.45 -9.36
CA LYS A 3 18.83 -5.64 -9.16
C LYS A 3 18.07 -4.84 -10.22
N LYS A 4 17.11 -5.48 -10.91
CA LYS A 4 16.21 -4.77 -11.84
C LYS A 4 15.37 -3.80 -11.01
N ILE A 5 15.27 -2.55 -11.45
CA ILE A 5 14.34 -1.59 -10.85
C ILE A 5 12.94 -1.96 -11.33
N GLU A 6 12.00 -2.09 -10.40
CA GLU A 6 10.59 -2.35 -10.67
C GLU A 6 9.83 -1.03 -10.73
N ILE A 7 9.01 -0.85 -11.74
CA ILE A 7 8.12 0.30 -11.89
C ILE A 7 6.72 -0.11 -11.39
N LEU A 8 6.34 0.46 -10.24
CA LEU A 8 5.02 0.30 -9.65
C LEU A 8 4.15 1.51 -9.95
N ALA A 9 2.99 1.30 -10.57
CA ALA A 9 2.06 2.35 -10.94
C ALA A 9 0.76 2.31 -10.12
N PRO A 10 0.17 3.48 -9.75
CA PRO A 10 -1.15 3.54 -9.12
C PRO A 10 -2.26 3.24 -10.12
N ALA A 11 -3.26 2.48 -9.70
CA ALA A 11 -4.50 2.28 -10.43
C ALA A 11 -5.70 2.69 -9.58
N LYS A 12 -6.49 3.67 -10.04
CA LYS A 12 -7.74 4.02 -9.38
C LYS A 12 -8.82 2.96 -9.62
N ASN A 13 -8.80 2.33 -10.80
CA ASN A 13 -9.77 1.33 -11.26
C ASN A 13 -9.13 0.40 -12.30
N LEU A 14 -9.88 -0.62 -12.72
CA LEU A 14 -9.47 -1.60 -13.73
C LEU A 14 -8.89 -0.95 -15.00
N THR A 15 -9.58 0.02 -15.58
CA THR A 15 -9.14 0.69 -16.82
C THR A 15 -7.77 1.34 -16.67
N GLN A 16 -7.52 2.02 -15.53
CA GLN A 16 -6.22 2.64 -15.27
C GLN A 16 -5.13 1.61 -14.99
N GLY A 17 -5.47 0.50 -14.33
CA GLY A 17 -4.54 -0.62 -14.12
C GLY A 17 -4.07 -1.22 -15.46
N ILE A 18 -5.00 -1.50 -16.35
CA ILE A 18 -4.69 -1.99 -17.71
C ILE A 18 -3.82 -0.98 -18.48
N ALA A 19 -4.16 0.31 -18.41
CA ALA A 19 -3.38 1.35 -19.07
C ALA A 19 -1.95 1.45 -18.53
N ALA A 20 -1.76 1.32 -17.21
CA ALA A 20 -0.45 1.32 -16.57
C ALA A 20 0.41 0.14 -17.05
N ILE A 21 -0.14 -1.08 -17.08
CA ILE A 21 0.54 -2.27 -17.57
C ILE A 21 0.94 -2.11 -19.03
N ASN A 22 0.04 -1.63 -19.87
CA ASN A 22 0.30 -1.37 -21.30
C ASN A 22 1.37 -0.28 -21.51
N SER A 23 1.57 0.58 -20.53
CA SER A 23 2.61 1.61 -20.53
C SER A 23 3.94 1.12 -19.95
N GLY A 24 4.07 -0.15 -19.59
CA GLY A 24 5.31 -0.76 -19.13
C GLY A 24 5.49 -0.83 -17.61
N ALA A 25 4.43 -0.70 -16.82
CA ALA A 25 4.52 -0.97 -15.39
C ALA A 25 4.79 -2.45 -15.13
N ASP A 26 5.76 -2.75 -14.27
CA ASP A 26 6.05 -4.12 -13.81
C ASP A 26 5.03 -4.60 -12.76
N ALA A 27 4.43 -3.64 -12.04
CA ALA A 27 3.37 -3.90 -11.08
C ALA A 27 2.39 -2.73 -11.01
N VAL A 28 1.17 -3.00 -10.54
CA VAL A 28 0.18 -1.97 -10.25
C VAL A 28 -0.36 -2.13 -8.83
N TYR A 29 -0.65 -1.02 -8.14
CA TYR A 29 -1.38 -1.08 -6.88
C TYR A 29 -2.77 -0.46 -7.01
N ILE A 30 -3.76 -1.14 -6.43
CA ILE A 30 -5.18 -0.79 -6.52
C ILE A 30 -5.84 -0.87 -5.14
N GLY A 31 -6.77 0.04 -4.86
CA GLY A 31 -7.53 0.02 -3.60
C GLY A 31 -8.48 -1.17 -3.54
N ALA A 32 -8.55 -1.83 -2.39
CA ALA A 32 -9.58 -2.82 -2.10
C ALA A 32 -10.98 -2.18 -2.06
N PRO A 33 -12.06 -2.97 -2.10
CA PRO A 33 -13.43 -2.47 -1.93
C PRO A 33 -13.64 -1.69 -0.63
N LEU A 34 -12.89 -2.09 0.41
CA LEU A 34 -12.87 -1.48 1.74
C LEU A 34 -11.42 -1.33 2.21
N TYR A 35 -11.20 -0.53 3.26
CA TYR A 35 -9.92 -0.41 3.99
C TYR A 35 -8.76 0.20 3.19
N GLY A 36 -9.01 0.78 2.03
CA GLY A 36 -7.99 1.55 1.30
C GLY A 36 -7.87 2.99 1.81
N ALA A 37 -6.66 3.55 1.82
CA ALA A 37 -6.39 4.93 2.24
C ALA A 37 -7.06 6.01 1.36
N ARG A 38 -7.78 5.62 0.32
CA ARG A 38 -8.59 6.50 -0.53
C ARG A 38 -9.99 5.91 -0.71
N SER A 39 -10.89 6.31 0.16
CA SER A 39 -12.30 5.84 0.17
C SER A 39 -13.07 6.07 -1.15
N ASN A 40 -12.58 6.97 -2.02
CA ASN A 40 -13.18 7.24 -3.33
C ASN A 40 -12.68 6.30 -4.46
N ALA A 41 -11.81 5.36 -4.17
CA ALA A 41 -11.30 4.37 -5.13
C ALA A 41 -11.78 2.98 -4.71
N THR A 42 -13.10 2.78 -4.74
CA THR A 42 -13.72 1.49 -4.45
C THR A 42 -13.74 0.65 -5.72
N ASN A 43 -13.02 -0.48 -5.70
CA ASN A 43 -13.05 -1.46 -6.77
C ASN A 43 -13.72 -2.73 -6.22
N SER A 44 -14.55 -3.39 -7.02
CA SER A 44 -15.10 -4.68 -6.63
C SER A 44 -14.01 -5.77 -6.64
N VAL A 45 -14.26 -6.90 -5.98
CA VAL A 45 -13.35 -8.06 -6.04
C VAL A 45 -13.27 -8.57 -7.49
N GLU A 46 -14.37 -8.46 -8.24
CA GLU A 46 -14.46 -8.85 -9.65
C GLU A 46 -13.59 -7.99 -10.55
N ASP A 47 -13.57 -6.65 -10.35
CA ASP A 47 -12.68 -5.72 -11.08
C ASP A 47 -11.21 -6.06 -10.81
N ILE A 48 -10.88 -6.37 -9.55
CA ILE A 48 -9.52 -6.76 -9.16
C ILE A 48 -9.15 -8.10 -9.80
N ALA A 49 -10.07 -9.09 -9.82
CA ALA A 49 -9.84 -10.38 -10.46
C ALA A 49 -9.58 -10.26 -11.97
N GLU A 50 -10.31 -9.36 -12.65
CA GLU A 50 -10.08 -9.06 -14.05
C GLU A 50 -8.72 -8.42 -14.28
N LEU A 51 -8.33 -7.47 -13.40
CA LEU A 51 -7.01 -6.84 -13.45
C LEU A 51 -5.88 -7.84 -13.23
N VAL A 52 -6.02 -8.75 -12.25
CA VAL A 52 -5.04 -9.81 -11.97
C VAL A 52 -4.85 -10.70 -13.18
N LYS A 53 -5.96 -11.18 -13.77
CA LYS A 53 -5.89 -12.01 -15.00
C LYS A 53 -5.16 -11.28 -16.13
N TYR A 54 -5.46 -10.00 -16.33
CA TYR A 54 -4.82 -9.20 -17.36
C TYR A 54 -3.32 -9.01 -17.06
N ALA A 55 -2.97 -8.62 -15.84
CA ALA A 55 -1.60 -8.37 -15.42
C ALA A 55 -0.70 -9.60 -15.60
N HIS A 56 -1.18 -10.76 -15.19
CA HIS A 56 -0.43 -12.02 -15.27
C HIS A 56 -0.13 -12.44 -16.71
N LEU A 57 -0.96 -12.07 -17.70
CA LEU A 57 -0.64 -12.30 -19.12
C LEU A 57 0.64 -11.57 -19.58
N TYR A 58 0.98 -10.48 -18.92
CA TYR A 58 2.15 -9.64 -19.22
C TYR A 58 3.27 -9.78 -18.19
N ASN A 59 3.20 -10.78 -17.28
CA ASN A 59 4.10 -10.95 -16.14
C ASN A 59 4.19 -9.71 -15.24
N ALA A 60 3.13 -8.90 -15.17
CA ALA A 60 2.99 -7.81 -14.22
C ALA A 60 2.26 -8.29 -12.98
N GLN A 61 2.53 -7.65 -11.83
CA GLN A 61 1.94 -7.99 -10.53
C GLN A 61 0.83 -7.02 -10.14
N VAL A 62 -0.09 -7.48 -9.29
CA VAL A 62 -1.17 -6.65 -8.71
C VAL A 62 -1.08 -6.67 -7.20
N PHE A 63 -0.87 -5.49 -6.60
CA PHE A 63 -0.85 -5.30 -5.16
C PHE A 63 -2.14 -4.62 -4.71
N VAL A 64 -2.83 -5.20 -3.74
CA VAL A 64 -4.07 -4.62 -3.22
C VAL A 64 -3.82 -3.88 -1.93
N VAL A 65 -4.35 -2.66 -1.85
CA VAL A 65 -4.12 -1.75 -0.72
C VAL A 65 -5.20 -1.93 0.34
N ILE A 66 -4.79 -2.37 1.53
CA ILE A 66 -5.57 -2.45 2.78
C ILE A 66 -4.79 -1.66 3.84
N ASN A 67 -4.71 -0.35 3.68
CA ASN A 67 -3.80 0.49 4.45
C ASN A 67 -4.50 1.58 5.25
N THR A 68 -5.59 1.23 5.87
CA THR A 68 -6.25 2.02 6.92
C THR A 68 -6.12 1.34 8.27
N ILE A 69 -6.22 2.12 9.35
CA ILE A 69 -6.40 1.58 10.70
C ILE A 69 -7.75 0.86 10.75
N LEU A 70 -7.79 -0.31 11.37
CA LEU A 70 -8.99 -1.12 11.54
C LEU A 70 -9.59 -0.92 12.94
N TYR A 71 -10.91 -1.00 13.04
CA TYR A 71 -11.63 -1.16 14.30
C TYR A 71 -11.86 -2.64 14.60
N ASP A 72 -12.09 -2.98 15.85
CA ASP A 72 -12.28 -4.38 16.30
C ASP A 72 -13.36 -5.11 15.50
N ASN A 73 -14.46 -4.44 15.18
CA ASN A 73 -15.56 -5.00 14.40
C ASN A 73 -15.26 -5.14 12.90
N GLU A 74 -14.12 -4.61 12.43
CA GLU A 74 -13.67 -4.69 11.04
C GLU A 74 -12.64 -5.81 10.82
N LEU A 75 -12.06 -6.38 11.90
CA LEU A 75 -10.99 -7.38 11.79
C LEU A 75 -11.46 -8.64 11.04
N GLU A 76 -12.55 -9.23 11.45
CA GLU A 76 -13.07 -10.45 10.79
C GLU A 76 -13.56 -10.20 9.35
N PRO A 77 -14.32 -9.14 9.04
CA PRO A 77 -14.61 -8.79 7.65
C PRO A 77 -13.37 -8.52 6.78
N CYS A 78 -12.32 -7.90 7.36
CA CYS A 78 -11.06 -7.68 6.67
C CYS A 78 -10.35 -9.00 6.38
N ARG A 79 -10.27 -9.92 7.34
CA ARG A 79 -9.71 -11.26 7.16
C ARG A 79 -10.42 -12.01 6.03
N GLN A 80 -11.75 -12.00 6.00
CA GLN A 80 -12.52 -12.63 4.92
C GLN A 80 -12.26 -11.99 3.55
N LEU A 81 -12.09 -10.68 3.49
CA LEU A 81 -11.71 -9.99 2.26
C LEU A 81 -10.32 -10.44 1.78
N ILE A 82 -9.35 -10.57 2.69
CA ILE A 82 -7.99 -11.02 2.36
C ILE A 82 -8.00 -12.41 1.74
N TRP A 83 -8.79 -13.35 2.28
CA TRP A 83 -8.95 -14.68 1.70
C TRP A 83 -9.53 -14.62 0.28
N LYS A 84 -10.55 -13.79 0.03
CA LYS A 84 -11.10 -13.60 -1.33
C LYS A 84 -10.06 -13.01 -2.30
N LEU A 85 -9.24 -12.06 -1.84
CA LEU A 85 -8.19 -11.47 -2.66
C LEU A 85 -7.09 -12.47 -2.99
N TYR A 86 -6.74 -13.34 -2.05
CA TYR A 86 -5.81 -14.44 -2.30
C TYR A 86 -6.35 -15.44 -3.32
N ASP A 87 -7.63 -15.85 -3.19
CA ASP A 87 -8.27 -16.81 -4.08
C ASP A 87 -8.33 -16.34 -5.54
N ILE A 88 -8.42 -15.03 -5.77
CA ILE A 88 -8.39 -14.45 -7.12
C ILE A 88 -6.96 -14.20 -7.65
N GLY A 89 -5.93 -14.53 -6.87
CA GLY A 89 -4.53 -14.49 -7.30
C GLY A 89 -3.82 -13.14 -7.14
N VAL A 90 -4.25 -12.30 -6.18
CA VAL A 90 -3.52 -11.07 -5.82
C VAL A 90 -2.12 -11.42 -5.34
N ASP A 91 -1.09 -10.72 -5.86
CA ASP A 91 0.31 -11.04 -5.59
C ASP A 91 0.79 -10.58 -4.21
N ALA A 92 0.31 -9.43 -3.72
CA ALA A 92 0.64 -8.93 -2.39
C ALA A 92 -0.42 -7.95 -1.84
N LEU A 93 -0.41 -7.76 -0.52
CA LEU A 93 -1.19 -6.73 0.15
C LEU A 93 -0.28 -5.62 0.66
N ILE A 94 -0.69 -4.37 0.47
CA ILE A 94 -0.04 -3.20 1.08
C ILE A 94 -0.86 -2.80 2.30
N ILE A 95 -0.32 -3.06 3.50
CA ILE A 95 -1.03 -2.94 4.77
C ILE A 95 -0.52 -1.76 5.61
N GLN A 96 -1.37 -1.24 6.50
CA GLN A 96 -0.99 -0.27 7.54
C GLN A 96 -1.15 -0.88 8.93
N ASP A 97 -2.29 -1.48 9.22
CA ASP A 97 -2.60 -2.00 10.54
C ASP A 97 -1.86 -3.32 10.80
N MET A 98 -1.07 -3.35 11.85
CA MET A 98 -0.29 -4.55 12.22
C MET A 98 -1.18 -5.68 12.76
N ALA A 99 -2.43 -5.40 13.17
CA ALA A 99 -3.39 -6.44 13.54
C ALA A 99 -3.62 -7.46 12.40
N ILE A 100 -3.43 -7.03 11.15
CA ILE A 100 -3.52 -7.92 9.98
C ILE A 100 -2.48 -9.06 10.08
N MET A 101 -1.30 -8.81 10.62
CA MET A 101 -0.23 -9.80 10.74
C MET A 101 -0.54 -10.88 11.81
N GLU A 102 -1.42 -10.57 12.75
CA GLU A 102 -1.88 -11.50 13.80
C GLU A 102 -3.11 -12.32 13.40
N MET A 103 -3.70 -12.02 12.23
CA MET A 103 -4.85 -12.78 11.71
C MET A 103 -4.39 -14.12 11.11
N GLU A 104 -5.29 -15.12 11.14
CA GLU A 104 -5.12 -16.32 10.34
C GLU A 104 -5.31 -15.99 8.84
N LEU A 105 -4.19 -15.79 8.15
CA LEU A 105 -4.17 -15.40 6.74
C LEU A 105 -3.77 -16.55 5.81
N PRO A 106 -4.17 -16.46 4.53
CA PRO A 106 -3.55 -17.29 3.48
C PRO A 106 -2.07 -16.90 3.32
N PRO A 107 -1.25 -17.72 2.64
CA PRO A 107 0.17 -17.43 2.42
C PRO A 107 0.36 -16.30 1.37
N ILE A 108 -0.20 -15.12 1.66
CA ILE A 108 -0.09 -13.93 0.83
C ILE A 108 1.08 -13.06 1.27
N VAL A 109 1.76 -12.43 0.31
CA VAL A 109 2.88 -11.53 0.59
C VAL A 109 2.37 -10.21 1.21
N LEU A 110 3.03 -9.72 2.26
CA LEU A 110 2.69 -8.47 2.92
C LEU A 110 3.77 -7.41 2.70
N HIS A 111 3.33 -6.22 2.27
CA HIS A 111 4.13 -5.02 2.13
C HIS A 111 3.67 -3.99 3.17
N ALA A 112 4.61 -3.33 3.85
CA ALA A 112 4.28 -2.23 4.75
C ALA A 112 4.03 -0.94 3.97
N SER A 113 2.83 -0.37 4.11
CA SER A 113 2.46 0.90 3.50
C SER A 113 3.33 2.06 3.99
N THR A 114 3.46 3.12 3.21
CA THR A 114 3.99 4.41 3.70
C THR A 114 3.22 4.93 4.92
N GLN A 115 1.96 4.52 5.09
CA GLN A 115 1.13 4.87 6.23
C GLN A 115 1.61 4.26 7.56
N THR A 116 2.53 3.31 7.55
CA THR A 116 3.18 2.79 8.76
C THR A 116 4.34 3.67 9.25
N ASN A 117 4.57 4.84 8.60
CA ASN A 117 5.61 5.81 9.00
C ASN A 117 7.03 5.21 8.97
N ASN A 118 7.45 4.74 7.81
CA ASN A 118 8.72 4.03 7.60
C ASN A 118 9.86 5.01 7.33
N ARG A 119 10.52 5.53 8.38
CA ARG A 119 11.54 6.57 8.30
C ARG A 119 12.91 6.20 8.84
N ASP A 120 13.00 5.15 9.61
CA ASP A 120 14.24 4.74 10.25
C ASP A 120 14.56 3.26 10.02
N ALA A 121 15.85 2.93 10.04
CA ALA A 121 16.35 1.59 9.74
C ALA A 121 15.90 0.55 10.77
N ASP A 122 15.84 0.91 12.06
CA ASP A 122 15.48 -0.03 13.11
C ASP A 122 14.04 -0.50 12.98
N LYS A 123 13.12 0.44 12.67
CA LYS A 123 11.72 0.10 12.40
C LYS A 123 11.59 -0.78 11.17
N ILE A 124 12.32 -0.46 10.10
CA ILE A 124 12.26 -1.25 8.85
C ILE A 124 12.80 -2.66 9.09
N LYS A 125 13.88 -2.79 9.85
CA LYS A 125 14.38 -4.10 10.26
C LYS A 125 13.35 -4.86 11.10
N PHE A 126 12.72 -4.21 12.08
CA PHE A 126 11.65 -4.82 12.88
C PHE A 126 10.51 -5.36 12.00
N LEU A 127 10.05 -4.58 11.01
CA LEU A 127 9.01 -5.01 10.07
C LEU A 127 9.45 -6.21 9.22
N ALA A 128 10.71 -6.20 8.76
CA ALA A 128 11.28 -7.31 8.00
C ALA A 128 11.37 -8.60 8.86
N ASP A 129 11.82 -8.49 10.09
CA ASP A 129 11.92 -9.61 11.05
C ASP A 129 10.52 -10.16 11.40
N ALA A 130 9.50 -9.30 11.42
CA ALA A 130 8.11 -9.68 11.61
C ALA A 130 7.46 -10.34 10.37
N GLY A 131 8.15 -10.39 9.21
CA GLY A 131 7.70 -11.10 8.02
C GLY A 131 7.28 -10.21 6.83
N ILE A 132 7.34 -8.89 6.96
CA ILE A 132 7.12 -7.96 5.84
C ILE A 132 8.19 -8.15 4.78
N LYS A 133 7.79 -8.28 3.50
CA LYS A 133 8.70 -8.53 2.38
C LYS A 133 9.14 -7.28 1.65
N ARG A 134 8.32 -6.22 1.69
CA ARG A 134 8.62 -4.91 1.08
C ARG A 134 8.14 -3.79 1.98
N VAL A 135 8.90 -2.71 2.04
CA VAL A 135 8.56 -1.53 2.84
C VAL A 135 8.49 -0.30 1.93
N VAL A 136 7.31 0.32 1.89
CA VAL A 136 7.12 1.60 1.21
C VAL A 136 7.59 2.72 2.13
N LEU A 137 8.67 3.38 1.75
CA LEU A 137 9.31 4.41 2.54
C LEU A 137 8.44 5.65 2.72
N ALA A 138 8.68 6.37 3.81
CA ALA A 138 8.06 7.66 4.04
C ALA A 138 8.52 8.68 2.99
N ARG A 139 7.59 9.54 2.54
CA ARG A 139 7.82 10.50 1.44
C ARG A 139 8.76 11.64 1.79
N GLU A 140 8.92 11.91 3.07
CA GLU A 140 9.75 12.97 3.63
C GLU A 140 11.26 12.63 3.69
N LEU A 141 11.65 11.41 3.33
CA LEU A 141 13.05 10.97 3.32
C LEU A 141 13.83 11.57 2.15
N ASN A 142 15.05 11.99 2.41
CA ASN A 142 16.00 12.34 1.36
C ASN A 142 16.83 11.13 0.91
N LEU A 143 17.58 11.28 -0.20
CA LEU A 143 18.36 10.19 -0.79
C LEU A 143 19.45 9.62 0.15
N HIS A 144 20.01 10.44 1.03
CA HIS A 144 21.01 9.97 2.00
C HIS A 144 20.38 9.03 3.01
N GLN A 145 19.23 9.40 3.58
CA GLN A 145 18.46 8.56 4.50
C GLN A 145 17.98 7.25 3.84
N ILE A 146 17.53 7.32 2.59
CA ILE A 146 17.14 6.11 1.83
C ILE A 146 18.34 5.17 1.66
N LYS A 147 19.52 5.73 1.35
CA LYS A 147 20.74 4.95 1.23
C LYS A 147 21.10 4.28 2.55
N GLU A 148 21.12 5.01 3.67
CA GLU A 148 21.38 4.45 5.01
C GLU A 148 20.44 3.29 5.34
N ILE A 149 19.14 3.44 5.08
CA ILE A 149 18.14 2.40 5.27
C ILE A 149 18.45 1.19 4.37
N SER A 150 18.81 1.41 3.11
CA SER A 150 19.11 0.33 2.17
C SER A 150 20.39 -0.46 2.50
N GLU A 151 21.29 0.16 3.23
CA GLU A 151 22.53 -0.49 3.72
C GLU A 151 22.31 -1.26 5.04
N ALA A 152 21.25 -0.91 5.78
CA ALA A 152 20.92 -1.50 7.08
C ALA A 152 19.98 -2.72 7.01
N SER A 153 19.32 -2.97 5.87
CA SER A 153 18.34 -4.05 5.73
C SER A 153 18.30 -4.59 4.30
N ASP A 154 18.13 -5.91 4.18
CA ASP A 154 17.95 -6.61 2.90
C ASP A 154 16.48 -6.64 2.42
N VAL A 155 15.54 -6.05 3.18
CA VAL A 155 14.13 -5.98 2.78
C VAL A 155 13.97 -5.15 1.51
N GLU A 156 13.02 -5.51 0.67
CA GLU A 156 12.73 -4.71 -0.53
C GLU A 156 12.22 -3.32 -0.14
N LEU A 157 12.80 -2.29 -0.74
CA LEU A 157 12.40 -0.91 -0.51
C LEU A 157 11.67 -0.35 -1.72
N GLU A 158 10.59 0.35 -1.44
CA GLU A 158 9.78 1.08 -2.41
C GLU A 158 9.71 2.56 -2.02
N PHE A 159 9.82 3.48 -2.96
CA PHE A 159 9.68 4.91 -2.70
C PHE A 159 9.05 5.65 -3.89
N PHE A 160 8.38 6.74 -3.59
CA PHE A 160 7.73 7.56 -4.60
C PHE A 160 8.73 8.40 -5.38
N VAL A 161 8.69 8.31 -6.70
CA VAL A 161 9.52 9.11 -7.62
C VAL A 161 8.71 10.21 -8.31
N THR A 162 7.39 10.07 -8.37
CA THR A 162 6.48 11.05 -8.98
C THR A 162 5.10 10.97 -8.33
N GLY A 163 4.37 12.09 -8.36
CA GLY A 163 3.01 12.17 -7.85
C GLY A 163 2.76 13.39 -6.96
N ALA A 164 1.52 13.52 -6.47
CA ALA A 164 1.14 14.59 -5.56
C ALA A 164 1.74 14.36 -4.17
N LEU A 165 2.65 15.24 -3.75
CA LEU A 165 3.29 15.18 -2.44
C LEU A 165 2.28 15.53 -1.33
N CYS A 166 2.23 14.70 -0.28
CA CYS A 166 1.59 15.04 0.98
C CYS A 166 2.61 15.76 1.89
N VAL A 167 2.21 16.88 2.49
CA VAL A 167 3.10 17.69 3.34
C VAL A 167 3.14 17.23 4.80
N SER A 168 2.30 16.27 5.18
CA SER A 168 2.28 15.70 6.52
C SER A 168 3.26 14.54 6.66
N PHE A 169 3.69 14.27 7.89
CA PHE A 169 4.39 13.02 8.18
C PHE A 169 3.55 11.81 7.78
N SER A 170 4.18 10.86 7.10
CA SER A 170 3.54 9.66 6.58
C SER A 170 2.88 8.86 7.71
N GLY A 171 1.56 8.60 7.59
CA GLY A 171 0.78 7.83 8.56
C GLY A 171 0.40 8.57 9.87
N ASN A 172 0.83 9.83 10.06
CA ASN A 172 0.63 10.59 11.29
C ASN A 172 -0.14 11.90 11.09
N CYS A 173 -1.10 11.93 10.16
CA CYS A 173 -1.89 13.12 9.92
C CYS A 173 -3.23 13.07 10.65
N TYR A 174 -3.43 13.97 11.60
CA TYR A 174 -4.68 14.13 12.35
C TYR A 174 -5.44 15.41 11.98
N MET A 175 -4.98 16.16 10.97
CA MET A 175 -5.58 17.46 10.59
C MET A 175 -7.06 17.32 10.22
N SER A 176 -7.42 16.25 9.48
CA SER A 176 -8.82 16.03 9.08
C SER A 176 -9.73 15.70 10.27
N VAL A 177 -9.21 15.01 11.29
CA VAL A 177 -9.95 14.70 12.53
C VAL A 177 -10.10 15.97 13.38
N ALA A 178 -9.04 16.78 13.48
CA ALA A 178 -9.08 18.01 14.26
C ALA A 178 -10.02 19.07 13.69
N ASN A 179 -10.28 19.06 12.39
CA ASN A 179 -11.12 20.04 11.69
C ASN A 179 -12.49 19.46 11.26
N GLY A 180 -12.85 18.25 11.66
CA GLY A 180 -14.12 17.61 11.29
C GLY A 180 -14.18 16.14 11.66
N GLU A 181 -15.13 15.42 11.09
CA GLU A 181 -15.37 13.98 11.39
C GLU A 181 -14.60 13.01 10.48
N ARG A 182 -13.75 13.54 9.57
CA ARG A 182 -13.02 12.71 8.59
C ARG A 182 -11.65 12.33 9.14
N SER A 183 -11.16 11.14 8.79
CA SER A 183 -9.83 10.68 9.19
C SER A 183 -8.97 10.34 7.96
N ALA A 184 -7.82 10.99 7.83
CA ALA A 184 -6.85 10.69 6.78
C ALA A 184 -6.27 9.27 6.93
N ASN A 185 -6.10 8.80 8.18
CA ASN A 185 -5.59 7.46 8.48
C ASN A 185 -6.64 6.35 8.23
N ARG A 186 -7.88 6.76 7.92
CA ARG A 186 -8.98 5.87 7.53
C ARG A 186 -9.49 6.14 6.10
N GLY A 187 -8.62 6.66 5.24
CA GLY A 187 -8.92 6.87 3.83
C GLY A 187 -9.74 8.12 3.49
N SER A 188 -10.12 8.92 4.48
CA SER A 188 -11.05 10.05 4.32
C SER A 188 -10.37 11.41 4.54
N CYS A 189 -9.19 11.62 3.91
CA CYS A 189 -8.47 12.89 3.99
C CYS A 189 -9.34 14.05 3.44
N ALA A 190 -9.54 15.10 4.26
CA ALA A 190 -10.28 16.30 3.87
C ALA A 190 -9.42 17.34 3.12
N GLN A 191 -8.11 17.11 3.04
CA GLN A 191 -7.13 18.01 2.39
C GLN A 191 -7.10 19.42 2.98
N ASN A 192 -7.41 19.59 4.25
CA ASN A 192 -7.42 20.91 4.95
C ASN A 192 -6.09 21.66 4.83
N CYS A 193 -4.95 20.96 4.65
CA CYS A 193 -3.64 21.56 4.43
C CYS A 193 -3.50 22.25 3.05
N ARG A 194 -4.49 22.14 2.16
CA ARG A 194 -4.52 22.74 0.81
C ARG A 194 -5.59 23.80 0.65
N LEU A 195 -6.32 24.08 1.70
CA LEU A 195 -7.27 25.20 1.73
C LEU A 195 -6.49 26.51 1.89
N PRO A 196 -6.96 27.60 1.26
CA PRO A 196 -6.38 28.95 1.44
C PRO A 196 -6.58 29.46 2.84
#